data_c68d2cbd41f9a2a9d2da80026e69c2b9
#
_entry.id   c68d2cbd41f9a2a9d2da80026e69c2b9
#
_cell.length_a   1.000
_cell.length_b   1.000
_cell.length_c   1.000
_cell.angle_alpha   90.00
_cell.angle_beta   90.00
_cell.angle_gamma   90.00
#
_symmetry.space_group_name_H-M   'P 1'
#
loop_
_entity.id
_entity.type
_entity.pdbx_description
1 polymer ?
#
loop_
_entity_poly.entity_id
_entity_poly.type
_entity_poly.pdbx_seq_one_letter_code
_entity_poly.pdbx_strand_id
1 'polypeptide(L)'
;MLCDRVIEAVASTRGVIDAFESSHVPVDDAARLVDAFAELERLAAAGRTLAGRRVEQTDLWQRLGFRTPAQWMAVRAQSTVGAAIATLETGRKLDELPAIREAFKSGTLSTHQAKEITAAASLEPAAEQSLLEAAQVESVAGLRERCREVIASAVNRDPDADERIHRSRYVRHWMDADGAVRLDARLTADSGARMIAAIQARSRAMRDHARRAGTPERREA
;
A
#
# COMPACT_ATOMS: atom_id res chain seq x y z
N MET A 1 -10.71 28.85 5.53
CA MET A 1 -10.27 27.72 6.43
C MET A 1 -9.51 26.65 5.63
N LEU A 2 -8.89 25.61 6.27
CA LEU A 2 -8.14 24.57 5.53
C LEU A 2 -9.03 23.80 4.54
N CYS A 3 -10.24 23.44 4.97
CA CYS A 3 -11.20 22.70 4.15
C CYS A 3 -11.56 23.46 2.86
N ASP A 4 -11.83 24.76 2.97
CA ASP A 4 -12.22 25.59 1.83
C ASP A 4 -11.10 25.68 0.78
N ARG A 5 -9.85 25.79 1.23
CA ARG A 5 -8.67 25.78 0.34
C ARG A 5 -8.52 24.47 -0.42
N VAL A 6 -8.81 23.33 0.22
CA VAL A 6 -8.77 22.03 -0.47
C VAL A 6 -9.91 21.93 -1.48
N ILE A 7 -11.11 22.40 -1.14
CA ILE A 7 -12.26 22.40 -2.06
C ILE A 7 -11.97 23.29 -3.28
N GLU A 8 -11.38 24.45 -3.07
CA GLU A 8 -10.97 25.38 -4.14
C GLU A 8 -9.91 24.74 -5.06
N ALA A 9 -8.90 24.08 -4.49
CA ALA A 9 -7.88 23.36 -5.26
C ALA A 9 -8.50 22.23 -6.12
N VAL A 10 -9.47 21.51 -5.59
CA VAL A 10 -10.23 20.49 -6.34
C VAL A 10 -11.00 21.12 -7.50
N ALA A 11 -11.68 22.25 -7.26
CA ALA A 11 -12.43 22.96 -8.31
C ALA A 11 -11.48 23.49 -9.40
N SER A 12 -10.35 24.07 -9.02
CA SER A 12 -9.31 24.52 -9.97
C SER A 12 -8.77 23.37 -10.82
N THR A 13 -8.40 22.25 -10.18
CA THR A 13 -7.89 21.07 -10.89
C THR A 13 -8.95 20.50 -11.85
N ARG A 14 -10.22 20.47 -11.45
CA ARG A 14 -11.31 20.05 -12.32
C ARG A 14 -11.41 20.92 -13.55
N GLY A 15 -11.35 22.25 -13.41
CA GLY A 15 -11.38 23.18 -14.54
C GLY A 15 -10.22 22.96 -15.52
N VAL A 16 -9.03 22.59 -15.03
CA VAL A 16 -7.90 22.21 -15.87
C VAL A 16 -8.21 20.93 -16.67
N ILE A 17 -8.76 19.90 -16.00
CA ILE A 17 -9.11 18.63 -16.66
C ILE A 17 -10.24 18.79 -17.67
N ASP A 18 -11.26 19.59 -17.36
CA ASP A 18 -12.39 19.86 -18.26
C ASP A 18 -11.94 20.55 -19.57
N ALA A 19 -10.87 21.35 -19.50
CA ALA A 19 -10.28 22.03 -20.66
C ALA A 19 -9.15 21.23 -21.33
N PHE A 20 -8.86 20.00 -20.85
CA PHE A 20 -7.70 19.25 -21.30
C PHE A 20 -7.97 18.50 -22.62
N GLU A 21 -7.31 18.96 -23.70
CA GLU A 21 -7.30 18.29 -24.98
C GLU A 21 -5.88 17.83 -25.31
N SER A 22 -5.63 16.52 -25.17
CA SER A 22 -4.28 15.93 -25.28
C SER A 22 -3.60 16.23 -26.64
N SER A 23 -4.38 16.32 -27.72
CA SER A 23 -3.88 16.65 -29.08
C SER A 23 -3.38 18.09 -29.24
N HIS A 24 -3.78 18.98 -28.36
CA HIS A 24 -3.40 20.40 -28.36
C HIS A 24 -2.23 20.72 -27.42
N VAL A 25 -1.80 19.74 -26.61
CA VAL A 25 -0.70 19.94 -25.66
C VAL A 25 0.64 19.64 -26.33
N PRO A 26 1.59 20.58 -26.36
CA PRO A 26 2.95 20.32 -26.82
C PRO A 26 3.61 19.20 -26.00
N VAL A 27 4.46 18.39 -26.66
CA VAL A 27 5.07 17.21 -26.00
C VAL A 27 5.87 17.58 -24.75
N ASP A 28 6.63 18.68 -24.81
CA ASP A 28 7.42 19.15 -23.66
C ASP A 28 6.54 19.59 -22.49
N ASP A 29 5.40 20.23 -22.78
CA ASP A 29 4.43 20.59 -21.75
C ASP A 29 3.69 19.36 -21.20
N ALA A 30 3.43 18.35 -22.04
CA ALA A 30 2.84 17.09 -21.58
C ALA A 30 3.70 16.39 -20.55
N ALA A 31 5.02 16.34 -20.71
CA ALA A 31 5.94 15.79 -19.72
C ALA A 31 5.85 16.54 -18.38
N ARG A 32 5.89 17.88 -18.43
CA ARG A 32 5.75 18.73 -17.23
C ARG A 32 4.40 18.56 -16.53
N LEU A 33 3.33 18.35 -17.29
CA LEU A 33 2.00 18.08 -16.73
C LEU A 33 1.94 16.72 -16.02
N VAL A 34 2.61 15.69 -16.56
CA VAL A 34 2.72 14.39 -15.86
C VAL A 34 3.37 14.57 -14.50
N ASP A 35 4.48 15.30 -14.41
CA ASP A 35 5.17 15.57 -13.15
C ASP A 35 4.28 16.32 -12.16
N ALA A 36 3.60 17.37 -12.63
CA ALA A 36 2.71 18.18 -11.79
C ALA A 36 1.50 17.37 -11.27
N PHE A 37 0.87 16.55 -12.13
CA PHE A 37 -0.24 15.69 -11.71
C PHE A 37 0.24 14.58 -10.75
N ALA A 38 1.43 14.02 -10.96
CA ALA A 38 2.02 13.06 -10.03
C ALA A 38 2.29 13.68 -8.65
N GLU A 39 2.71 14.93 -8.59
CA GLU A 39 2.85 15.68 -7.34
C GLU A 39 1.50 15.93 -6.67
N LEU A 40 0.49 16.39 -7.43
CA LEU A 40 -0.88 16.57 -6.92
C LEU A 40 -1.44 15.27 -6.35
N GLU A 41 -1.23 14.14 -7.03
CA GLU A 41 -1.65 12.83 -6.54
C GLU A 41 -0.99 12.48 -5.19
N ARG A 42 0.32 12.69 -5.06
CA ARG A 42 1.05 12.44 -3.81
C ARG A 42 0.54 13.32 -2.68
N LEU A 43 0.36 14.61 -2.92
CA LEU A 43 -0.16 15.57 -1.94
C LEU A 43 -1.59 15.23 -1.51
N ALA A 44 -2.46 14.91 -2.47
CA ALA A 44 -3.85 14.50 -2.21
C ALA A 44 -3.90 13.19 -1.39
N ALA A 45 -3.04 12.23 -1.71
CA ALA A 45 -2.95 10.97 -0.97
C ALA A 45 -2.47 11.20 0.48
N ALA A 46 -1.48 12.05 0.68
CA ALA A 46 -1.01 12.45 2.01
C ALA A 46 -2.13 13.11 2.83
N GLY A 47 -2.78 14.11 2.26
CA GLY A 47 -3.91 14.78 2.90
C GLY A 47 -5.04 13.83 3.27
N ARG A 48 -5.43 12.93 2.35
CA ARG A 48 -6.45 11.91 2.59
C ARG A 48 -6.06 10.94 3.71
N THR A 49 -4.81 10.49 3.75
CA THR A 49 -4.32 9.58 4.79
C THR A 49 -4.39 10.24 6.17
N LEU A 50 -3.89 11.45 6.30
CA LEU A 50 -3.88 12.19 7.56
C LEU A 50 -5.29 12.57 8.03
N ALA A 51 -6.16 13.00 7.12
CA ALA A 51 -7.56 13.28 7.42
C ALA A 51 -8.32 12.00 7.83
N GLY A 52 -8.09 10.88 7.13
CA GLY A 52 -8.64 9.57 7.47
C GLY A 52 -8.22 9.11 8.86
N ARG A 53 -6.93 9.27 9.20
CA ARG A 53 -6.40 9.00 10.55
C ARG A 53 -7.10 9.84 11.61
N ARG A 54 -7.36 11.13 11.34
CA ARG A 54 -8.10 11.99 12.27
C ARG A 54 -9.54 11.54 12.48
N VAL A 55 -10.23 11.09 11.44
CA VAL A 55 -11.57 10.53 11.54
C VAL A 55 -11.57 9.21 12.32
N GLU A 56 -10.58 8.35 12.10
CA GLU A 56 -10.43 7.09 12.84
C GLU A 56 -10.29 7.29 14.35
N GLN A 57 -9.64 8.38 14.79
CA GLN A 57 -9.47 8.76 16.20
C GLN A 57 -10.75 9.26 16.86
N THR A 58 -11.84 9.36 16.13
CA THR A 58 -13.14 9.88 16.59
C THR A 58 -14.24 8.84 16.39
N ASP A 59 -15.43 9.14 16.88
CA ASP A 59 -16.65 8.36 16.66
C ASP A 59 -17.46 8.81 15.43
N LEU A 60 -16.92 9.71 14.62
CA LEU A 60 -17.63 10.29 13.46
C LEU A 60 -18.12 9.23 12.47
N TRP A 61 -17.27 8.26 12.16
CA TRP A 61 -17.63 7.15 11.26
C TRP A 61 -18.79 6.30 11.80
N GLN A 62 -18.87 6.09 13.13
CA GLN A 62 -20.01 5.40 13.78
C GLN A 62 -21.29 6.19 13.68
N ARG A 63 -21.24 7.50 13.97
CA ARG A 63 -22.39 8.40 13.86
C ARG A 63 -22.93 8.50 12.42
N LEU A 64 -22.07 8.25 11.43
CA LEU A 64 -22.43 8.18 10.02
C LEU A 64 -22.91 6.79 9.58
N GLY A 65 -23.09 5.83 10.50
CA GLY A 65 -23.67 4.52 10.25
C GLY A 65 -22.71 3.44 9.74
N PHE A 66 -21.41 3.67 9.79
CA PHE A 66 -20.42 2.69 9.36
C PHE A 66 -19.99 1.79 10.53
N ARG A 67 -19.63 0.54 10.23
CA ARG A 67 -19.16 -0.43 11.22
C ARG A 67 -17.68 -0.25 11.58
N THR A 68 -16.90 0.30 10.66
CA THR A 68 -15.46 0.53 10.84
C THR A 68 -15.03 1.80 10.13
N PRO A 69 -13.97 2.50 10.62
CA PRO A 69 -13.41 3.66 9.92
C PRO A 69 -12.92 3.30 8.50
N ALA A 70 -12.44 2.06 8.30
CA ALA A 70 -12.02 1.58 6.98
C ALA A 70 -13.19 1.48 5.99
N GLN A 71 -14.36 1.01 6.42
CA GLN A 71 -15.56 1.02 5.56
C GLN A 71 -15.97 2.43 5.19
N TRP A 72 -15.98 3.36 6.15
CA TRP A 72 -16.26 4.77 5.89
C TRP A 72 -15.31 5.33 4.85
N MET A 73 -14.01 5.13 5.06
CA MET A 73 -12.97 5.63 4.16
C MET A 73 -13.06 5.02 2.76
N ALA A 74 -13.33 3.72 2.66
CA ALA A 74 -13.47 3.02 1.39
C ALA A 74 -14.60 3.61 0.52
N VAL A 75 -15.77 3.87 1.13
CA VAL A 75 -16.90 4.50 0.44
C VAL A 75 -16.54 5.92 -0.01
N ARG A 76 -15.92 6.72 0.86
CA ARG A 76 -15.56 8.11 0.53
C ARG A 76 -14.46 8.21 -0.54
N ALA A 77 -13.51 7.28 -0.54
CA ALA A 77 -12.41 7.23 -1.50
C ALA A 77 -12.73 6.40 -2.75
N GLN A 78 -13.94 5.83 -2.86
CA GLN A 78 -14.34 4.91 -3.92
C GLN A 78 -13.28 3.79 -4.12
N SER A 79 -12.84 3.21 -3.01
CA SER A 79 -11.76 2.22 -2.96
C SER A 79 -12.21 0.94 -2.25
N THR A 80 -11.36 -0.08 -2.24
CA THR A 80 -11.64 -1.30 -1.48
C THR A 80 -11.42 -1.09 0.02
N VAL A 81 -12.13 -1.85 0.86
CA VAL A 81 -11.92 -1.84 2.31
C VAL A 81 -10.48 -2.22 2.66
N GLY A 82 -9.86 -3.15 1.92
CA GLY A 82 -8.45 -3.53 2.10
C GLY A 82 -7.49 -2.37 1.84
N ALA A 83 -7.73 -1.58 0.78
CA ALA A 83 -6.92 -0.37 0.51
C ALA A 83 -7.11 0.69 1.60
N ALA A 84 -8.35 0.86 2.08
CA ALA A 84 -8.64 1.78 3.19
C ALA A 84 -7.95 1.36 4.50
N ILE A 85 -7.95 0.06 4.83
CA ILE A 85 -7.21 -0.50 5.97
C ILE A 85 -5.73 -0.16 5.84
N ALA A 86 -5.10 -0.45 4.70
CA ALA A 86 -3.69 -0.18 4.48
C ALA A 86 -3.35 1.33 4.61
N THR A 87 -4.24 2.21 4.13
CA THR A 87 -4.07 3.66 4.27
C THR A 87 -4.13 4.10 5.74
N LEU A 88 -5.11 3.60 6.51
CA LEU A 88 -5.22 3.91 7.95
C LEU A 88 -4.06 3.34 8.76
N GLU A 89 -3.58 2.15 8.44
CA GLU A 89 -2.38 1.57 9.05
C GLU A 89 -1.13 2.42 8.79
N THR A 90 -0.96 2.89 7.57
CA THR A 90 0.11 3.86 7.25
C THR A 90 -0.04 5.13 8.08
N GLY A 91 -1.25 5.68 8.16
CA GLY A 91 -1.55 6.87 8.98
C GLY A 91 -1.21 6.70 10.47
N ARG A 92 -1.50 5.53 11.05
CA ARG A 92 -1.14 5.21 12.46
C ARG A 92 0.37 5.20 12.67
N LYS A 93 1.12 4.55 11.77
CA LYS A 93 2.58 4.47 11.83
C LYS A 93 3.26 5.83 11.70
N LEU A 94 2.69 6.70 10.87
CA LEU A 94 3.17 8.08 10.70
C LEU A 94 3.06 8.92 11.99
N ASP A 95 2.23 8.55 12.96
CA ASP A 95 2.15 9.26 14.24
C ASP A 95 3.46 9.11 15.05
N GLU A 96 4.20 8.01 14.86
CA GLU A 96 5.45 7.67 15.56
C GLU A 96 6.72 7.95 14.72
N LEU A 97 6.57 8.33 13.45
CA LEU A 97 7.65 8.49 12.47
C LEU A 97 7.65 9.91 11.89
N PRO A 98 8.15 10.92 12.62
CA PRO A 98 7.99 12.33 12.26
C PRO A 98 8.71 12.71 10.96
N ALA A 99 9.88 12.17 10.67
CA ALA A 99 10.62 12.51 9.44
C ALA A 99 9.91 11.94 8.21
N ILE A 100 9.42 10.69 8.27
CA ILE A 100 8.64 10.08 7.19
C ILE A 100 7.30 10.84 7.02
N ARG A 101 6.68 11.26 8.13
CA ARG A 101 5.45 12.07 8.09
C ARG A 101 5.64 13.37 7.34
N GLU A 102 6.70 14.12 7.61
CA GLU A 102 6.99 15.37 6.92
C GLU A 102 7.33 15.14 5.44
N ALA A 103 8.12 14.13 5.11
CA ALA A 103 8.40 13.75 3.72
C ALA A 103 7.13 13.34 2.95
N PHE A 104 6.19 12.66 3.63
CA PHE A 104 4.90 12.30 3.03
C PHE A 104 4.00 13.52 2.84
N LYS A 105 3.94 14.44 3.81
CA LYS A 105 3.18 15.69 3.74
C LYS A 105 3.67 16.64 2.64
N SER A 106 4.98 16.68 2.41
CA SER A 106 5.59 17.49 1.35
C SER A 106 5.42 16.90 -0.05
N GLY A 107 4.86 15.67 -0.18
CA GLY A 107 4.70 14.99 -1.46
C GLY A 107 6.01 14.41 -2.03
N THR A 108 7.10 14.37 -1.24
CA THR A 108 8.35 13.71 -1.65
C THR A 108 8.25 12.19 -1.65
N LEU A 109 7.30 11.63 -0.90
CA LEU A 109 7.01 10.19 -0.91
C LEU A 109 5.67 9.90 -1.56
N SER A 110 5.64 8.88 -2.42
CA SER A 110 4.41 8.28 -2.90
C SER A 110 3.74 7.45 -1.80
N THR A 111 2.45 7.14 -1.96
CA THR A 111 1.71 6.25 -1.05
C THR A 111 2.39 4.87 -0.92
N HIS A 112 2.93 4.35 -2.02
CA HIS A 112 3.65 3.08 -2.03
C HIS A 112 4.94 3.15 -1.20
N GLN A 113 5.76 4.18 -1.42
CA GLN A 113 6.99 4.38 -0.65
C GLN A 113 6.68 4.58 0.84
N ALA A 114 5.72 5.45 1.17
CA ALA A 114 5.32 5.68 2.56
C ALA A 114 4.86 4.39 3.26
N LYS A 115 4.09 3.53 2.58
CA LYS A 115 3.65 2.24 3.11
C LYS A 115 4.84 1.31 3.40
N GLU A 116 5.76 1.15 2.45
CA GLU A 116 6.92 0.26 2.61
C GLU A 116 7.85 0.78 3.72
N ILE A 117 8.19 2.08 3.69
CA ILE A 117 9.10 2.68 4.68
C ILE A 117 8.50 2.64 6.08
N THR A 118 7.22 3.01 6.25
CA THR A 118 6.59 2.97 7.57
C THR A 118 6.49 1.55 8.12
N ALA A 119 6.33 0.53 7.25
CA ALA A 119 6.35 -0.86 7.68
C ALA A 119 7.70 -1.28 8.26
N ALA A 120 8.80 -0.87 7.64
CA ALA A 120 10.16 -1.16 8.07
C ALA A 120 10.57 -0.33 9.30
N ALA A 121 10.39 1.01 9.23
CA ALA A 121 10.79 1.93 10.28
C ALA A 121 9.99 1.74 11.60
N SER A 122 8.76 1.22 11.54
CA SER A 122 8.02 0.86 12.77
C SER A 122 8.65 -0.30 13.54
N LEU A 123 9.45 -1.14 12.90
CA LEU A 123 10.19 -2.23 13.54
C LEU A 123 11.62 -1.83 13.90
N GLU A 124 12.22 -0.92 13.13
CA GLU A 124 13.56 -0.41 13.31
C GLU A 124 13.58 1.11 13.11
N PRO A 125 13.22 1.92 14.13
CA PRO A 125 13.17 3.38 14.02
C PRO A 125 14.51 4.01 13.62
N ALA A 126 15.63 3.40 13.97
CA ALA A 126 16.96 3.88 13.57
C ALA A 126 17.19 3.86 12.05
N ALA A 127 16.40 3.08 11.29
CA ALA A 127 16.48 3.02 9.84
C ALA A 127 15.68 4.15 9.14
N GLU A 128 14.92 4.98 9.85
CA GLU A 128 14.03 6.00 9.28
C GLU A 128 14.77 6.89 8.27
N GLN A 129 15.89 7.46 8.68
CA GLN A 129 16.65 8.39 7.83
C GLN A 129 17.25 7.72 6.60
N SER A 130 17.86 6.54 6.75
CA SER A 130 18.46 5.80 5.63
C SER A 130 17.42 5.33 4.61
N LEU A 131 16.21 4.99 5.06
CA LEU A 131 15.11 4.62 4.17
C LEU A 131 14.55 5.83 3.41
N LEU A 132 14.52 7.02 4.04
CA LEU A 132 14.15 8.26 3.38
C LEU A 132 15.15 8.65 2.28
N GLU A 133 16.44 8.52 2.55
CA GLU A 133 17.49 8.76 1.56
C GLU A 133 17.41 7.78 0.39
N ALA A 134 17.21 6.50 0.68
CA ALA A 134 16.99 5.48 -0.35
C ALA A 134 15.76 5.77 -1.23
N ALA A 135 14.67 6.27 -0.64
CA ALA A 135 13.45 6.62 -1.37
C ALA A 135 13.63 7.74 -2.40
N GLN A 136 14.67 8.57 -2.26
CA GLN A 136 14.97 9.66 -3.20
C GLN A 136 15.78 9.20 -4.41
N VAL A 137 16.58 8.15 -4.26
CA VAL A 137 17.57 7.74 -5.30
C VAL A 137 17.28 6.38 -5.89
N GLU A 138 16.56 5.50 -5.16
CA GLU A 138 16.27 4.14 -5.61
C GLU A 138 14.91 4.03 -6.30
N SER A 139 14.80 3.03 -7.17
CA SER A 139 13.50 2.64 -7.70
C SER A 139 12.58 2.11 -6.57
N VAL A 140 11.26 2.13 -6.79
CA VAL A 140 10.30 1.55 -5.82
C VAL A 140 10.60 0.07 -5.53
N ALA A 141 11.11 -0.67 -6.51
CA ALA A 141 11.51 -2.07 -6.33
C ALA A 141 12.76 -2.20 -5.44
N GLY A 142 13.78 -1.37 -5.64
CA GLY A 142 14.99 -1.32 -4.81
C GLY A 142 14.67 -0.93 -3.36
N LEU A 143 13.90 0.13 -3.19
CA LEU A 143 13.43 0.57 -1.87
C LEU A 143 12.66 -0.54 -1.14
N ARG A 144 11.78 -1.27 -1.84
CA ARG A 144 11.05 -2.40 -1.26
C ARG A 144 11.98 -3.50 -0.77
N GLU A 145 13.03 -3.83 -1.53
CA GLU A 145 14.01 -4.84 -1.10
C GLU A 145 14.75 -4.39 0.14
N ARG A 146 15.21 -3.14 0.17
CA ARG A 146 15.85 -2.54 1.36
C ARG A 146 14.92 -2.57 2.59
N CYS A 147 13.66 -2.23 2.42
CA CYS A 147 12.66 -2.32 3.50
C CYS A 147 12.51 -3.77 4.01
N ARG A 148 12.53 -4.77 3.12
CA ARG A 148 12.48 -6.19 3.49
C ARG A 148 13.71 -6.62 4.29
N GLU A 149 14.90 -6.18 3.91
CA GLU A 149 16.14 -6.44 4.65
C GLU A 149 16.07 -5.88 6.06
N VAL A 150 15.60 -4.64 6.22
CA VAL A 150 15.41 -4.01 7.54
C VAL A 150 14.40 -4.79 8.37
N ILE A 151 13.25 -5.17 7.80
CA ILE A 151 12.23 -5.97 8.47
C ILE A 151 12.81 -7.33 8.90
N ALA A 152 13.50 -8.03 8.01
CA ALA A 152 14.10 -9.33 8.30
C ALA A 152 15.13 -9.24 9.44
N SER A 153 15.98 -8.20 9.42
CA SER A 153 16.97 -7.95 10.48
C SER A 153 16.31 -7.64 11.82
N ALA A 154 15.23 -6.85 11.83
CA ALA A 154 14.50 -6.51 13.04
C ALA A 154 13.78 -7.73 13.62
N VAL A 155 13.11 -8.53 12.77
CA VAL A 155 12.41 -9.76 13.19
C VAL A 155 13.39 -10.79 13.74
N ASN A 156 14.55 -10.98 13.14
CA ASN A 156 15.57 -11.92 13.62
C ASN A 156 16.17 -11.53 14.99
N ARG A 157 16.08 -10.26 15.37
CA ARG A 157 16.53 -9.75 16.69
C ARG A 157 15.45 -9.83 17.77
N ASP A 158 14.20 -10.05 17.41
CA ASP A 158 13.08 -10.10 18.34
C ASP A 158 12.71 -11.54 18.68
N PRO A 159 13.03 -12.01 19.91
CA PRO A 159 12.76 -13.38 20.32
C PRO A 159 11.25 -13.72 20.36
N ASP A 160 10.40 -12.70 20.53
CA ASP A 160 8.95 -12.87 20.63
C ASP A 160 8.22 -12.69 19.30
N ALA A 161 8.95 -12.44 18.19
CA ALA A 161 8.36 -12.18 16.87
C ALA A 161 7.48 -13.35 16.42
N ASP A 162 7.97 -14.57 16.53
CA ASP A 162 7.24 -15.79 16.15
C ASP A 162 5.97 -15.98 16.98
N GLU A 163 6.02 -15.71 18.28
CA GLU A 163 4.87 -15.81 19.17
C GLU A 163 3.79 -14.77 18.82
N ARG A 164 4.18 -13.52 18.51
CA ARG A 164 3.24 -12.49 18.08
C ARG A 164 2.59 -12.83 16.75
N ILE A 165 3.37 -13.31 15.78
CA ILE A 165 2.85 -13.77 14.49
C ILE A 165 1.93 -14.96 14.71
N HIS A 166 2.32 -15.91 15.56
CA HIS A 166 1.53 -17.09 15.90
C HIS A 166 0.14 -16.71 16.46
N ARG A 167 0.07 -15.74 17.37
CA ARG A 167 -1.20 -15.24 17.95
C ARG A 167 -2.07 -14.51 16.93
N SER A 168 -1.48 -13.82 15.96
CA SER A 168 -2.17 -13.02 14.94
C SER A 168 -2.33 -13.73 13.58
N ARG A 169 -2.05 -15.05 13.53
CA ARG A 169 -2.13 -15.84 12.31
C ARG A 169 -3.57 -15.96 11.81
N TYR A 170 -3.72 -15.96 10.50
CA TYR A 170 -4.97 -16.25 9.83
C TYR A 170 -4.75 -16.84 8.44
N VAL A 171 -5.78 -17.48 7.91
CA VAL A 171 -5.91 -17.86 6.50
C VAL A 171 -7.30 -17.44 6.06
N ARG A 172 -7.39 -16.66 5.00
CA ARG A 172 -8.63 -16.19 4.38
C ARG A 172 -8.60 -16.56 2.92
N HIS A 173 -9.74 -16.89 2.37
CA HIS A 173 -9.89 -17.10 0.93
C HIS A 173 -11.24 -16.52 0.48
N TRP A 174 -11.27 -16.09 -0.77
CA TRP A 174 -12.48 -15.60 -1.43
C TRP A 174 -12.36 -15.84 -2.93
N MET A 175 -13.48 -15.74 -3.61
CA MET A 175 -13.51 -15.77 -5.06
C MET A 175 -13.52 -14.32 -5.57
N ASP A 176 -12.68 -13.98 -6.53
CA ASP A 176 -12.71 -12.66 -7.17
C ASP A 176 -13.79 -12.60 -8.28
N ALA A 177 -13.89 -11.43 -8.93
CA ALA A 177 -14.89 -11.19 -9.96
C ALA A 177 -14.75 -12.10 -11.18
N ASP A 178 -13.55 -12.63 -11.43
CA ASP A 178 -13.24 -13.54 -12.54
C ASP A 178 -13.45 -15.02 -12.16
N GLY A 179 -13.93 -15.28 -10.93
CA GLY A 179 -14.11 -16.62 -10.39
C GLY A 179 -12.81 -17.28 -9.90
N ALA A 180 -11.70 -16.54 -9.86
CA ALA A 180 -10.45 -17.07 -9.35
C ALA A 180 -10.43 -17.05 -7.82
N VAL A 181 -9.89 -18.12 -7.21
CA VAL A 181 -9.71 -18.19 -5.76
C VAL A 181 -8.48 -17.37 -5.35
N ARG A 182 -8.71 -16.40 -4.49
CA ARG A 182 -7.67 -15.61 -3.82
C ARG A 182 -7.41 -16.16 -2.43
N LEU A 183 -6.14 -16.21 -2.04
CA LEU A 183 -5.70 -16.65 -0.72
C LEU A 183 -4.87 -15.53 -0.08
N ASP A 184 -5.21 -15.20 1.17
CA ASP A 184 -4.44 -14.30 2.02
C ASP A 184 -4.17 -15.00 3.36
N ALA A 185 -2.90 -15.08 3.73
CA ALA A 185 -2.49 -15.78 4.94
C ALA A 185 -1.39 -15.01 5.68
N ARG A 186 -1.52 -14.95 7.00
CA ARG A 186 -0.48 -14.51 7.92
C ARG A 186 -0.02 -15.70 8.76
N LEU A 187 1.23 -16.11 8.59
CA LEU A 187 1.81 -17.31 9.19
C LEU A 187 3.20 -16.99 9.74
N THR A 188 3.69 -17.78 10.69
CA THR A 188 5.11 -17.76 11.07
C THR A 188 5.98 -18.17 9.88
N ALA A 189 7.25 -17.78 9.89
CA ALA A 189 8.19 -18.07 8.79
C ALA A 189 8.23 -19.57 8.44
N ASP A 190 8.32 -20.43 9.46
CA ASP A 190 8.36 -21.89 9.30
C ASP A 190 7.04 -22.46 8.74
N SER A 191 5.88 -22.02 9.27
CA SER A 191 4.56 -22.45 8.76
C SER A 191 4.31 -21.94 7.34
N GLY A 192 4.74 -20.72 7.03
CA GLY A 192 4.67 -20.13 5.70
C GLY A 192 5.53 -20.87 4.70
N ALA A 193 6.77 -21.19 5.05
CA ALA A 193 7.69 -21.97 4.20
C ALA A 193 7.13 -23.35 3.87
N ARG A 194 6.59 -24.07 4.86
CA ARG A 194 5.93 -25.36 4.66
C ARG A 194 4.71 -25.28 3.73
N MET A 195 3.88 -24.27 3.91
CA MET A 195 2.69 -24.07 3.06
C MET A 195 3.09 -23.75 1.62
N ILE A 196 4.05 -22.85 1.41
CA ILE A 196 4.57 -22.50 0.07
C ILE A 196 5.19 -23.71 -0.60
N ALA A 197 6.01 -24.50 0.12
CA ALA A 197 6.61 -25.72 -0.40
C ALA A 197 5.55 -26.75 -0.84
N ALA A 198 4.49 -26.92 -0.04
CA ALA A 198 3.39 -27.83 -0.38
C ALA A 198 2.63 -27.39 -1.65
N ILE A 199 2.33 -26.09 -1.77
CA ILE A 199 1.68 -25.51 -2.96
C ILE A 199 2.58 -25.70 -4.19
N GLN A 200 3.87 -25.40 -4.08
CA GLN A 200 4.83 -25.56 -5.18
C GLN A 200 4.99 -27.02 -5.59
N ALA A 201 5.07 -27.94 -4.63
CA ALA A 201 5.16 -29.37 -4.92
C ALA A 201 3.91 -29.86 -5.67
N ARG A 202 2.72 -29.45 -5.22
CA ARG A 202 1.46 -29.81 -5.88
C ARG A 202 1.37 -29.23 -7.29
N SER A 203 1.75 -27.96 -7.46
CA SER A 203 1.77 -27.29 -8.76
C SER A 203 2.73 -27.96 -9.74
N ARG A 204 3.92 -28.41 -9.28
CA ARG A 204 4.86 -29.20 -10.11
C ARG A 204 4.25 -30.53 -10.52
N ALA A 205 3.67 -31.27 -9.57
CA ALA A 205 3.04 -32.56 -9.86
C ALA A 205 1.89 -32.44 -10.88
N MET A 206 1.08 -31.36 -10.79
CA MET A 206 0.02 -31.08 -11.76
C MET A 206 0.57 -30.79 -13.16
N ARG A 207 1.61 -29.94 -13.26
CA ARG A 207 2.28 -29.66 -14.54
C ARG A 207 2.89 -30.92 -15.17
N ASP A 208 3.54 -31.76 -14.37
CA ASP A 208 4.14 -33.01 -14.86
C ASP A 208 3.06 -34.01 -15.33
N HIS A 209 1.92 -34.02 -14.64
CA HIS A 209 0.77 -34.84 -15.07
C HIS A 209 0.18 -34.29 -16.39
N ALA A 210 -0.03 -32.98 -16.52
CA ALA A 210 -0.55 -32.36 -17.75
C ALA A 210 0.39 -32.60 -18.95
N ARG A 211 1.71 -32.49 -18.74
CA ARG A 211 2.71 -32.83 -19.79
C ARG A 211 2.61 -34.27 -20.24
N ARG A 212 2.46 -35.23 -19.32
CA ARG A 212 2.32 -36.66 -19.66
C ARG A 212 1.00 -36.98 -20.36
N ALA A 213 -0.06 -36.22 -20.03
CA ALA A 213 -1.39 -36.37 -20.63
C ALA A 213 -1.51 -35.68 -22.01
N GLY A 214 -0.46 -34.99 -22.48
CA GLY A 214 -0.47 -34.29 -23.78
C GLY A 214 -1.37 -33.05 -23.82
N THR A 215 -1.81 -32.56 -22.69
CA THR A 215 -2.65 -31.37 -22.58
C THR A 215 -1.74 -30.14 -22.27
N PRO A 216 -1.50 -29.23 -23.24
CA PRO A 216 -0.68 -28.07 -22.95
C PRO A 216 -1.40 -27.14 -21.96
N GLU A 217 -0.84 -26.98 -20.77
CA GLU A 217 -1.26 -25.98 -19.81
C GLU A 217 -0.98 -24.59 -20.41
N ARG A 218 -1.98 -23.71 -20.49
CA ARG A 218 -1.77 -22.30 -20.82
C ARG A 218 -0.80 -21.71 -19.81
N ARG A 219 0.30 -21.14 -20.28
CA ARG A 219 1.21 -20.36 -19.43
C ARG A 219 0.41 -19.17 -18.89
N GLU A 220 0.17 -19.17 -17.60
CA GLU A 220 -0.20 -17.96 -16.89
C GLU A 220 1.03 -17.04 -16.91
N ALA A 221 0.83 -15.83 -17.47
CA ALA A 221 1.84 -14.79 -17.56
C ALA A 221 2.02 -14.10 -16.20
#